data_b0899291c587e47aa7e216b46cfef669
#
_entry.id   b0899291c587e47aa7e216b46cfef669
#
_cell.length_a   1.000
_cell.length_b   1.000
_cell.length_c   1.000
_cell.angle_alpha   90.00
_cell.angle_beta   90.00
_cell.angle_gamma   90.00
#
_symmetry.space_group_name_H-M   'P 1'
#
loop_
_entity.id
_entity.type
_entity.pdbx_description
1 polymer ?
#
loop_
_entity_poly.entity_id
_entity_poly.type
_entity_poly.pdbx_seq_one_letter_code
_entity_poly.pdbx_strand_id
1 'polypeptide(L)'
;INKTLFLLLGLMLYAAPSQACTNFIVGKKASVNGSVICTYNADSYGSFLGLTHYPAATHEKGKMRAVNDWETSVCHGFIPEAPVTYNVIGNINEYQVTIGETTYGGRAEMVDSTGILDYGSLIYIALQRSRTAREAIRVMTTLVEAYGYNSEGETFTICDPDEAWIMEMMGCGAGSKKVVWVDQRIPDDAICAHANQSRIGRFNMKDKKNVLYSKNVISFARSKGWFKGRDNEFNWKMTYARPDFGGRRFCDARVWAFFNRFADGFSRYLPWAEGLDPNAEDMP
;
A
#
# COMPACT_ATOMS: atom_id res chain seq x y z
N ILE A 1 44.03 12.45 13.25
CA ILE A 1 42.83 12.10 12.45
C ILE A 1 41.81 13.17 12.73
N ASN A 2 41.44 13.91 11.69
CA ASN A 2 40.66 15.16 11.77
C ASN A 2 39.22 14.87 12.18
N LYS A 3 38.71 15.47 13.27
CA LYS A 3 37.35 15.30 13.78
C LYS A 3 36.30 15.59 12.71
N THR A 4 36.60 16.47 11.76
CA THR A 4 35.76 16.81 10.60
C THR A 4 35.64 15.63 9.62
N LEU A 5 36.68 14.80 9.46
CA LEU A 5 36.64 13.61 8.61
C LEU A 5 35.78 12.50 9.20
N PHE A 6 35.78 12.36 10.55
CA PHE A 6 34.87 11.44 11.27
C PHE A 6 33.41 11.86 11.18
N LEU A 7 33.13 13.18 11.21
CA LEU A 7 31.76 13.70 11.04
C LEU A 7 31.24 13.48 9.63
N LEU A 8 32.09 13.68 8.61
CA LEU A 8 31.74 13.43 7.22
C LEU A 8 31.57 11.92 6.91
N LEU A 9 32.40 11.06 7.51
CA LEU A 9 32.20 9.61 7.39
C LEU A 9 30.94 9.13 8.12
N GLY A 10 30.63 9.72 9.27
CA GLY A 10 29.39 9.45 10.01
C GLY A 10 28.13 9.88 9.25
N LEU A 11 28.18 11.00 8.52
CA LEU A 11 27.07 11.44 7.66
C LEU A 11 26.90 10.58 6.41
N MET A 12 27.98 10.02 5.85
CA MET A 12 27.89 9.09 4.71
C MET A 12 27.37 7.71 5.08
N LEU A 13 27.51 7.29 6.34
CA LEU A 13 26.97 6.00 6.83
C LEU A 13 25.46 6.04 7.14
N TYR A 14 24.86 7.23 7.18
CA TYR A 14 23.41 7.41 7.39
C TYR A 14 22.61 7.65 6.10
N ALA A 15 23.25 7.62 4.93
CA ALA A 15 22.53 7.57 3.67
C ALA A 15 22.09 6.11 3.40
N ALA A 16 21.20 5.57 4.23
CA ALA A 16 20.45 4.39 3.82
C ALA A 16 19.74 4.75 2.51
N PRO A 17 19.78 3.91 1.46
CA PRO A 17 19.03 4.15 0.25
C PRO A 17 17.55 4.29 0.63
N SER A 18 17.02 5.50 0.56
CA SER A 18 15.60 5.71 0.80
C SER A 18 14.86 5.21 -0.44
N GLN A 19 14.23 4.06 -0.34
CA GLN A 19 13.19 3.70 -1.28
C GLN A 19 12.02 4.65 -1.03
N ALA A 20 11.60 5.36 -2.05
CA ALA A 20 10.55 6.35 -1.95
C ALA A 20 9.54 6.15 -3.08
N CYS A 21 8.36 5.69 -2.76
CA CYS A 21 7.26 5.56 -3.72
C CYS A 21 6.24 6.68 -3.50
N THR A 22 5.55 7.09 -4.55
CA THR A 22 4.52 8.13 -4.47
C THR A 22 3.41 7.85 -5.46
N ASN A 23 2.17 7.82 -4.97
CA ASN A 23 0.99 7.63 -5.80
C ASN A 23 0.04 8.81 -5.66
N PHE A 24 -0.54 9.23 -6.79
CA PHE A 24 -1.62 10.21 -6.83
C PHE A 24 -2.85 9.58 -7.48
N ILE A 25 -4.02 9.93 -6.96
CA ILE A 25 -5.31 9.43 -7.43
C ILE A 25 -6.22 10.63 -7.67
N VAL A 26 -6.92 10.65 -8.82
CA VAL A 26 -7.97 11.62 -9.12
C VAL A 26 -9.24 10.86 -9.45
N GLY A 27 -10.30 11.10 -8.70
CA GLY A 27 -11.61 10.52 -8.95
C GLY A 27 -12.23 11.03 -10.25
N LYS A 28 -13.11 10.25 -10.85
CA LYS A 28 -13.68 10.53 -12.18
C LYS A 28 -14.44 11.85 -12.30
N LYS A 29 -14.98 12.38 -11.21
CA LYS A 29 -15.66 13.70 -11.19
C LYS A 29 -14.72 14.84 -10.83
N ALA A 30 -13.53 14.54 -10.31
CA ALA A 30 -12.47 15.50 -10.06
C ALA A 30 -11.56 15.68 -11.29
N SER A 31 -11.57 14.75 -12.23
CA SER A 31 -10.81 14.82 -13.47
C SER A 31 -11.53 15.62 -14.56
N VAL A 32 -10.75 16.26 -15.44
CA VAL A 32 -11.28 17.13 -16.53
C VAL A 32 -12.11 16.34 -17.55
N ASN A 33 -11.76 15.09 -17.80
CA ASN A 33 -12.35 14.26 -18.86
C ASN A 33 -13.23 13.12 -18.34
N GLY A 34 -13.49 13.07 -17.03
CA GLY A 34 -14.33 12.04 -16.41
C GLY A 34 -13.63 10.69 -16.21
N SER A 35 -12.32 10.59 -16.42
CA SER A 35 -11.56 9.36 -16.16
C SER A 35 -11.09 9.29 -14.70
N VAL A 36 -10.95 8.07 -14.17
CA VAL A 36 -10.13 7.83 -12.98
C VAL A 36 -8.66 7.92 -13.40
N ILE A 37 -7.87 8.71 -12.69
CA ILE A 37 -6.43 8.86 -12.96
C ILE A 37 -5.68 8.34 -11.74
N CYS A 38 -4.71 7.47 -11.95
CA CYS A 38 -3.73 7.14 -10.92
C CYS A 38 -2.32 7.20 -11.50
N THR A 39 -1.38 7.62 -10.66
CA THR A 39 0.04 7.59 -10.97
C THR A 39 0.73 6.68 -9.99
N TYR A 40 1.79 6.03 -10.44
CA TYR A 40 2.67 5.25 -9.58
C TYR A 40 4.12 5.58 -9.92
N ASN A 41 4.85 6.06 -8.93
CA ASN A 41 6.28 6.32 -9.03
C ASN A 41 6.99 5.49 -7.96
N ALA A 42 7.81 4.55 -8.41
CA ALA A 42 8.66 3.74 -7.55
C ALA A 42 10.09 4.26 -7.63
N ASP A 43 10.59 4.79 -6.53
CA ASP A 43 11.96 5.27 -6.41
C ASP A 43 12.79 4.15 -5.77
N SER A 44 13.55 3.43 -6.60
CA SER A 44 14.43 2.37 -6.15
C SER A 44 15.85 2.63 -6.63
N TYR A 45 16.81 2.57 -5.71
CA TYR A 45 18.20 2.76 -6.04
C TYR A 45 18.73 1.57 -6.85
N GLY A 46 18.99 1.81 -8.14
CA GLY A 46 19.57 0.80 -9.05
C GLY A 46 18.57 -0.16 -9.69
N SER A 47 17.27 0.00 -9.46
CA SER A 47 16.25 -0.78 -10.15
C SER A 47 15.77 -0.07 -11.41
N PHE A 48 16.38 -0.38 -12.52
CA PHE A 48 15.92 0.02 -13.86
C PHE A 48 15.11 -1.14 -14.45
N LEU A 49 13.85 -1.26 -14.02
CA LEU A 49 12.97 -2.28 -14.56
C LEU A 49 12.50 -1.89 -15.94
N GLY A 50 12.67 -2.78 -16.91
CA GLY A 50 12.02 -2.67 -18.21
C GLY A 50 10.50 -2.82 -18.06
N LEU A 51 9.76 -2.50 -19.12
CA LEU A 51 8.33 -2.72 -19.16
C LEU A 51 8.05 -4.23 -19.07
N THR A 52 7.45 -4.66 -17.95
CA THR A 52 7.06 -6.06 -17.76
C THR A 52 5.79 -6.38 -18.55
N HIS A 53 5.74 -7.58 -19.15
CA HIS A 53 4.57 -8.07 -19.87
C HIS A 53 4.27 -9.50 -19.45
N TYR A 54 3.05 -9.73 -18.98
CA TYR A 54 2.50 -11.04 -18.70
C TYR A 54 1.34 -11.28 -19.68
N PRO A 55 1.52 -12.15 -20.69
CA PRO A 55 0.47 -12.42 -21.67
C PRO A 55 -0.70 -13.15 -21.05
N ALA A 56 -1.89 -12.91 -21.60
CA ALA A 56 -3.07 -13.70 -21.27
C ALA A 56 -2.84 -15.17 -21.60
N ALA A 57 -3.37 -16.06 -20.78
CA ALA A 57 -3.22 -17.51 -20.98
C ALA A 57 -4.40 -18.31 -20.41
N THR A 58 -4.58 -19.50 -20.96
CA THR A 58 -5.45 -20.54 -20.39
C THR A 58 -4.56 -21.62 -19.78
N HIS A 59 -4.93 -22.10 -18.63
CA HIS A 59 -4.13 -23.05 -17.87
C HIS A 59 -4.88 -24.36 -17.62
N GLU A 60 -4.14 -25.46 -17.60
CA GLU A 60 -4.68 -26.78 -17.29
C GLU A 60 -5.20 -26.84 -15.84
N LYS A 61 -6.23 -27.66 -15.64
CA LYS A 61 -6.80 -27.89 -14.31
C LYS A 61 -5.74 -28.44 -13.35
N GLY A 62 -5.61 -27.80 -12.19
CA GLY A 62 -4.67 -28.22 -11.16
C GLY A 62 -3.24 -27.67 -11.33
N LYS A 63 -2.99 -26.83 -12.35
CA LYS A 63 -1.71 -26.14 -12.48
C LYS A 63 -1.40 -25.35 -11.22
N MET A 64 -0.16 -25.42 -10.79
CA MET A 64 0.37 -24.61 -9.69
C MET A 64 1.26 -23.49 -10.25
N ARG A 65 1.20 -22.32 -9.64
CA ARG A 65 2.03 -21.16 -9.91
C ARG A 65 3.07 -21.01 -8.82
N ALA A 66 4.34 -20.94 -9.18
CA ALA A 66 5.39 -20.52 -8.27
C ALA A 66 5.20 -19.04 -7.93
N VAL A 67 5.33 -18.68 -6.67
CA VAL A 67 5.35 -17.31 -6.18
C VAL A 67 6.79 -16.97 -5.83
N ASN A 68 7.39 -16.17 -6.67
CA ASN A 68 8.75 -15.71 -6.49
C ASN A 68 8.70 -14.28 -5.94
N ASP A 69 9.49 -14.02 -4.92
CA ASP A 69 9.69 -12.70 -4.38
C ASP A 69 10.06 -11.71 -5.48
N TRP A 70 9.39 -10.57 -5.48
CA TRP A 70 9.52 -9.58 -6.55
C TRP A 70 10.93 -8.99 -6.67
N GLU A 71 11.59 -8.77 -5.54
CA GLU A 71 12.91 -8.12 -5.50
C GLU A 71 14.05 -9.14 -5.65
N THR A 72 13.93 -10.28 -4.98
CA THR A 72 15.02 -11.27 -4.88
C THR A 72 14.86 -12.45 -5.83
N SER A 73 13.68 -12.64 -6.43
CA SER A 73 13.31 -13.80 -7.24
C SER A 73 13.35 -15.14 -6.49
N VAL A 74 13.47 -15.13 -5.18
CA VAL A 74 13.42 -16.35 -4.36
C VAL A 74 12.01 -16.91 -4.34
N CYS A 75 11.86 -18.21 -4.60
CA CYS A 75 10.56 -18.87 -4.54
C CYS A 75 10.11 -19.08 -3.09
N HIS A 76 9.01 -18.44 -2.71
CA HIS A 76 8.39 -18.58 -1.39
C HIS A 76 7.40 -19.74 -1.30
N GLY A 77 6.94 -20.27 -2.43
CA GLY A 77 6.00 -21.38 -2.47
C GLY A 77 5.15 -21.42 -3.72
N PHE A 78 4.06 -22.15 -3.65
CA PHE A 78 3.16 -22.36 -4.77
C PHE A 78 1.71 -22.10 -4.36
N ILE A 79 0.95 -21.50 -5.29
CA ILE A 79 -0.49 -21.32 -5.18
C ILE A 79 -1.19 -21.94 -6.39
N PRO A 80 -2.48 -22.30 -6.33
CA PRO A 80 -3.23 -22.71 -7.50
C PRO A 80 -3.24 -21.62 -8.57
N GLU A 81 -2.95 -22.00 -9.82
CA GLU A 81 -3.08 -21.07 -10.93
C GLU A 81 -4.56 -20.88 -11.28
N ALA A 82 -4.93 -19.67 -11.72
CA ALA A 82 -6.27 -19.42 -12.23
C ALA A 82 -6.46 -20.14 -13.58
N PRO A 83 -7.66 -20.66 -13.89
CA PRO A 83 -7.91 -21.31 -15.19
C PRO A 83 -7.64 -20.41 -16.38
N VAL A 84 -7.84 -19.10 -16.21
CA VAL A 84 -7.55 -18.06 -17.20
C VAL A 84 -6.84 -16.90 -16.48
N THR A 85 -5.76 -16.43 -17.07
CA THR A 85 -5.06 -15.23 -16.64
C THR A 85 -5.14 -14.16 -17.72
N TYR A 86 -5.26 -12.90 -17.31
CA TYR A 86 -5.40 -11.76 -18.19
C TYR A 86 -4.04 -11.17 -18.57
N ASN A 87 -4.04 -10.45 -19.70
CA ASN A 87 -2.88 -9.75 -20.20
C ASN A 87 -2.55 -8.54 -19.28
N VAL A 88 -1.29 -8.42 -18.86
CA VAL A 88 -0.80 -7.35 -18.00
C VAL A 88 0.43 -6.71 -18.61
N ILE A 89 0.47 -5.39 -18.68
CA ILE A 89 1.63 -4.61 -19.09
C ILE A 89 1.95 -3.60 -17.98
N GLY A 90 3.15 -3.66 -17.44
CA GLY A 90 3.48 -2.86 -16.25
C GLY A 90 2.48 -3.12 -15.13
N ASN A 91 1.87 -2.07 -14.62
CA ASN A 91 0.91 -2.13 -13.51
C ASN A 91 -0.56 -2.01 -13.94
N ILE A 92 -0.88 -2.32 -15.21
CA ILE A 92 -2.25 -2.27 -15.75
C ILE A 92 -2.56 -3.54 -16.55
N ASN A 93 -3.80 -4.02 -16.46
CA ASN A 93 -4.27 -5.14 -17.24
C ASN A 93 -5.19 -4.73 -18.40
N GLU A 94 -5.57 -5.68 -19.26
CA GLU A 94 -6.42 -5.46 -20.43
C GLU A 94 -7.84 -4.96 -20.12
N TYR A 95 -8.29 -5.07 -18.86
CA TYR A 95 -9.55 -4.50 -18.37
C TYR A 95 -9.36 -3.12 -17.71
N GLN A 96 -8.16 -2.52 -17.84
CA GLN A 96 -7.82 -1.22 -17.26
C GLN A 96 -7.82 -1.22 -15.72
N VAL A 97 -7.72 -2.39 -15.10
CA VAL A 97 -7.43 -2.45 -13.65
C VAL A 97 -5.96 -2.10 -13.46
N THR A 98 -5.70 -1.15 -12.59
CA THR A 98 -4.36 -0.66 -12.26
C THR A 98 -4.09 -0.82 -10.79
N ILE A 99 -2.91 -1.32 -10.43
CA ILE A 99 -2.46 -1.44 -9.04
C ILE A 99 -1.08 -0.82 -8.90
N GLY A 100 -0.97 0.22 -8.07
CA GLY A 100 0.29 0.79 -7.61
C GLY A 100 0.46 0.60 -6.10
N GLU A 101 1.61 0.96 -5.55
CA GLU A 101 1.86 0.79 -4.12
C GLU A 101 2.78 1.87 -3.53
N THR A 102 2.83 1.91 -2.19
CA THR A 102 3.91 2.53 -1.41
C THR A 102 4.11 1.78 -0.10
N THR A 103 5.32 1.28 0.14
CA THR A 103 5.69 0.64 1.40
C THR A 103 5.78 1.68 2.52
N TYR A 104 5.07 1.46 3.64
CA TYR A 104 5.11 2.36 4.80
C TYR A 104 5.78 1.75 6.04
N GLY A 105 6.26 0.53 5.96
CA GLY A 105 6.87 -0.19 7.08
C GLY A 105 5.86 -0.59 8.15
N GLY A 106 5.52 0.33 9.03
CA GLY A 106 4.63 0.07 10.16
C GLY A 106 5.36 -0.61 11.32
N ARG A 107 4.66 -1.45 12.09
CA ARG A 107 5.26 -2.19 13.21
C ARG A 107 6.09 -3.36 12.69
N ALA A 108 7.40 -3.32 12.91
CA ALA A 108 8.32 -4.37 12.45
C ALA A 108 7.95 -5.79 12.95
N GLU A 109 7.37 -5.89 14.16
CA GLU A 109 6.91 -7.15 14.74
C GLU A 109 5.71 -7.77 13.99
N MET A 110 5.12 -7.07 13.03
CA MET A 110 4.02 -7.58 12.21
C MET A 110 4.47 -8.29 10.93
N VAL A 111 5.70 -8.13 10.51
CA VAL A 111 6.25 -8.82 9.33
C VAL A 111 6.20 -10.34 9.55
N ASP A 112 5.67 -11.07 8.57
CA ASP A 112 5.61 -12.53 8.60
C ASP A 112 6.39 -13.12 7.43
N SER A 113 7.69 -13.38 7.64
CA SER A 113 8.59 -13.96 6.64
C SER A 113 8.21 -15.39 6.20
N THR A 114 7.19 -15.99 6.80
CA THR A 114 6.67 -17.32 6.43
C THR A 114 5.47 -17.25 5.49
N GLY A 115 4.97 -16.05 5.22
CA GLY A 115 3.96 -15.82 4.19
C GLY A 115 4.52 -16.11 2.79
N ILE A 116 3.65 -16.49 1.87
CA ILE A 116 4.06 -16.81 0.49
C ILE A 116 4.04 -15.57 -0.40
N LEU A 117 3.15 -14.61 -0.13
CA LEU A 117 2.91 -13.47 -1.00
C LEU A 117 3.65 -12.23 -0.51
N ASP A 118 4.54 -11.71 -1.33
CA ASP A 118 5.08 -10.36 -1.20
C ASP A 118 4.19 -9.34 -1.94
N TYR A 119 4.45 -8.04 -1.72
CA TYR A 119 3.65 -6.97 -2.32
C TYR A 119 3.64 -7.01 -3.85
N GLY A 120 4.79 -7.24 -4.47
CA GLY A 120 4.95 -7.21 -5.93
C GLY A 120 4.29 -8.40 -6.60
N SER A 121 4.53 -9.64 -6.13
CA SER A 121 3.84 -10.82 -6.64
C SER A 121 2.34 -10.72 -6.45
N LEU A 122 1.87 -10.16 -5.33
CA LEU A 122 0.44 -9.95 -5.07
C LEU A 122 -0.20 -9.02 -6.11
N ILE A 123 0.47 -7.91 -6.47
CA ILE A 123 0.04 -6.98 -7.52
C ILE A 123 -0.18 -7.71 -8.85
N TYR A 124 0.85 -8.40 -9.35
CA TYR A 124 0.77 -9.04 -10.66
C TYR A 124 -0.21 -10.21 -10.70
N ILE A 125 -0.32 -10.98 -9.63
CA ILE A 125 -1.30 -12.06 -9.52
C ILE A 125 -2.72 -11.50 -9.52
N ALA A 126 -2.97 -10.41 -8.79
CA ALA A 126 -4.28 -9.76 -8.77
C ALA A 126 -4.65 -9.18 -10.14
N LEU A 127 -3.73 -8.48 -10.81
CA LEU A 127 -3.95 -7.96 -12.16
C LEU A 127 -4.29 -9.04 -13.16
N GLN A 128 -3.61 -10.19 -13.09
CA GLN A 128 -3.88 -11.33 -13.98
C GLN A 128 -5.22 -12.04 -13.70
N ARG A 129 -5.90 -11.73 -12.59
CA ARG A 129 -7.10 -12.46 -12.11
C ARG A 129 -8.32 -11.58 -11.90
N SER A 130 -8.26 -10.28 -12.22
CA SER A 130 -9.35 -9.33 -11.96
C SER A 130 -9.74 -8.53 -13.18
N ARG A 131 -11.03 -8.15 -13.25
CA ARG A 131 -11.60 -7.29 -14.30
C ARG A 131 -12.08 -5.95 -13.76
N THR A 132 -12.14 -5.81 -12.42
CA THR A 132 -12.54 -4.59 -11.74
C THR A 132 -11.68 -4.38 -10.50
N ALA A 133 -11.63 -3.15 -9.99
CA ALA A 133 -10.94 -2.83 -8.73
C ALA A 133 -11.44 -3.69 -7.57
N ARG A 134 -12.77 -3.90 -7.46
CA ARG A 134 -13.35 -4.76 -6.41
C ARG A 134 -12.99 -6.23 -6.55
N GLU A 135 -12.83 -6.72 -7.78
CA GLU A 135 -12.31 -8.09 -7.99
C GLU A 135 -10.86 -8.19 -7.58
N ALA A 136 -10.04 -7.18 -7.90
CA ALA A 136 -8.64 -7.14 -7.47
C ALA A 136 -8.53 -7.17 -5.94
N ILE A 137 -9.28 -6.32 -5.22
CA ILE A 137 -9.36 -6.33 -3.77
C ILE A 137 -9.71 -7.73 -3.23
N ARG A 138 -10.76 -8.35 -3.80
CA ARG A 138 -11.17 -9.70 -3.38
C ARG A 138 -10.09 -10.75 -3.64
N VAL A 139 -9.43 -10.70 -4.79
CA VAL A 139 -8.33 -11.62 -5.12
C VAL A 139 -7.18 -11.43 -4.13
N MET A 140 -6.73 -10.19 -3.91
CA MET A 140 -5.63 -9.88 -3.00
C MET A 140 -5.92 -10.36 -1.58
N THR A 141 -7.06 -9.98 -1.03
CA THR A 141 -7.43 -10.34 0.35
C THR A 141 -7.64 -11.84 0.54
N THR A 142 -8.27 -12.52 -0.42
CA THR A 142 -8.44 -13.98 -0.39
C THR A 142 -7.10 -14.71 -0.42
N LEU A 143 -6.18 -14.26 -1.25
CA LEU A 143 -4.87 -14.88 -1.37
C LEU A 143 -4.03 -14.71 -0.12
N VAL A 144 -3.95 -13.49 0.44
CA VAL A 144 -3.14 -13.27 1.65
C VAL A 144 -3.76 -13.92 2.89
N GLU A 145 -5.09 -14.02 2.97
CA GLU A 145 -5.75 -14.78 4.05
C GLU A 145 -5.49 -16.29 3.97
N ALA A 146 -5.31 -16.83 2.76
CA ALA A 146 -5.03 -18.25 2.55
C ALA A 146 -3.53 -18.60 2.69
N TYR A 147 -2.64 -17.74 2.22
CA TYR A 147 -1.22 -18.06 2.02
C TYR A 147 -0.26 -17.19 2.84
N GLY A 148 -0.76 -16.16 3.53
CA GLY A 148 0.05 -15.21 4.29
C GLY A 148 0.72 -14.14 3.43
N TYR A 149 1.14 -13.07 4.08
CA TYR A 149 1.77 -11.89 3.48
C TYR A 149 3.12 -11.65 4.14
N ASN A 150 4.20 -11.58 3.36
CA ASN A 150 5.57 -11.57 3.88
C ASN A 150 6.32 -10.24 3.71
N SER A 151 5.64 -9.20 3.24
CA SER A 151 6.24 -7.86 3.16
C SER A 151 5.94 -7.02 4.41
N GLU A 152 6.56 -5.87 4.48
CA GLU A 152 6.24 -4.80 5.43
C GLU A 152 4.82 -4.25 5.18
N GLY A 153 4.43 -3.23 5.94
CA GLY A 153 3.15 -2.55 5.72
C GLY A 153 3.10 -1.86 4.37
N GLU A 154 1.99 -2.05 3.65
CA GLU A 154 1.82 -1.59 2.27
C GLU A 154 0.52 -0.84 2.09
N THR A 155 0.58 0.29 1.36
CA THR A 155 -0.59 0.97 0.81
C THR A 155 -0.66 0.70 -0.68
N PHE A 156 -1.72 0.02 -1.13
CA PHE A 156 -2.01 -0.19 -2.54
C PHE A 156 -3.01 0.84 -3.05
N THR A 157 -2.74 1.41 -4.22
CA THR A 157 -3.73 2.08 -5.06
C THR A 157 -4.35 1.05 -5.98
N ILE A 158 -5.67 0.91 -5.98
CA ILE A 158 -6.38 -0.06 -6.82
C ILE A 158 -7.48 0.69 -7.58
N CYS A 159 -7.34 0.79 -8.90
CA CYS A 159 -8.25 1.58 -9.74
C CYS A 159 -8.76 0.75 -10.91
N ASP A 160 -9.95 1.11 -11.37
CA ASP A 160 -10.51 0.75 -12.66
C ASP A 160 -11.16 2.01 -13.31
N PRO A 161 -11.76 1.93 -14.50
CA PRO A 161 -12.39 3.10 -15.13
C PRO A 161 -13.51 3.77 -14.31
N ASP A 162 -14.08 3.06 -13.33
CA ASP A 162 -15.26 3.51 -12.59
C ASP A 162 -14.97 3.98 -11.18
N GLU A 163 -13.97 3.40 -10.50
CA GLU A 163 -13.68 3.70 -9.10
C GLU A 163 -12.21 3.53 -8.73
N ALA A 164 -11.82 4.20 -7.66
CA ALA A 164 -10.49 4.12 -7.07
C ALA A 164 -10.56 3.77 -5.58
N TRP A 165 -9.58 3.00 -5.12
CA TRP A 165 -9.46 2.51 -3.75
C TRP A 165 -8.03 2.67 -3.26
N ILE A 166 -7.87 2.87 -1.95
CA ILE A 166 -6.62 2.61 -1.24
C ILE A 166 -6.83 1.43 -0.29
N MET A 167 -5.91 0.46 -0.33
CA MET A 167 -5.86 -0.68 0.58
C MET A 167 -4.61 -0.60 1.41
N GLU A 168 -4.74 -0.75 2.73
CA GLU A 168 -3.59 -0.90 3.61
C GLU A 168 -3.57 -2.29 4.24
N MET A 169 -2.40 -2.92 4.26
CA MET A 169 -2.24 -4.31 4.65
C MET A 169 -0.96 -4.53 5.45
N MET A 170 -1.03 -5.43 6.42
CA MET A 170 0.13 -5.92 7.19
C MET A 170 -0.06 -7.38 7.59
N GLY A 171 1.05 -8.10 7.75
CA GLY A 171 1.05 -9.41 8.41
C GLY A 171 0.67 -9.30 9.91
N CYS A 172 0.55 -10.42 10.57
CA CYS A 172 0.27 -10.49 12.03
C CYS A 172 1.44 -11.06 12.84
N GLY A 173 2.65 -10.98 12.30
CA GLY A 173 3.89 -11.44 12.94
C GLY A 173 4.34 -12.83 12.50
N ALA A 174 5.60 -13.11 12.73
CA ALA A 174 6.30 -14.27 12.24
C ALA A 174 5.56 -15.59 12.52
N GLY A 175 5.37 -16.41 11.50
CA GLY A 175 4.72 -17.71 11.56
C GLY A 175 3.19 -17.69 11.71
N SER A 176 2.57 -16.49 11.75
CA SER A 176 1.13 -16.39 11.97
C SER A 176 0.30 -16.78 10.74
N LYS A 177 0.82 -16.50 9.55
CA LYS A 177 0.12 -16.59 8.25
C LYS A 177 -1.22 -15.84 8.24
N LYS A 178 -1.41 -14.93 9.19
CA LYS A 178 -2.60 -14.07 9.29
C LYS A 178 -2.24 -12.68 8.82
N VAL A 179 -3.25 -11.96 8.37
CA VAL A 179 -3.13 -10.59 7.89
C VAL A 179 -4.22 -9.72 8.51
N VAL A 180 -3.95 -8.43 8.60
CA VAL A 180 -4.94 -7.38 8.82
C VAL A 180 -4.89 -6.45 7.62
N TRP A 181 -6.04 -5.99 7.18
CA TRP A 181 -6.17 -5.07 6.06
C TRP A 181 -7.41 -4.21 6.18
N VAL A 182 -7.38 -3.07 5.53
CA VAL A 182 -8.50 -2.15 5.38
C VAL A 182 -8.43 -1.51 4.01
N ASP A 183 -9.58 -1.38 3.36
CA ASP A 183 -9.78 -0.70 2.08
C ASP A 183 -10.72 0.46 2.24
N GLN A 184 -10.43 1.55 1.59
CA GLN A 184 -11.30 2.71 1.52
C GLN A 184 -11.42 3.21 0.09
N ARG A 185 -12.68 3.29 -0.40
CA ARG A 185 -12.98 3.88 -1.70
C ARG A 185 -12.74 5.39 -1.66
N ILE A 186 -12.07 5.89 -2.67
CA ILE A 186 -11.89 7.32 -2.87
C ILE A 186 -13.17 7.87 -3.51
N PRO A 187 -13.80 8.92 -2.96
CA PRO A 187 -14.97 9.55 -3.57
C PRO A 187 -14.69 10.01 -5.01
N ASP A 188 -15.70 9.94 -5.87
CA ASP A 188 -15.53 10.29 -7.29
C ASP A 188 -15.08 11.73 -7.52
N ASP A 189 -15.45 12.64 -6.63
CA ASP A 189 -15.15 14.08 -6.65
C ASP A 189 -13.93 14.48 -5.82
N ALA A 190 -13.15 13.49 -5.37
CA ALA A 190 -11.98 13.72 -4.53
C ALA A 190 -10.67 13.39 -5.25
N ILE A 191 -9.59 13.93 -4.69
CA ILE A 191 -8.21 13.52 -4.99
C ILE A 191 -7.63 12.81 -3.77
N CYS A 192 -6.65 11.93 -3.97
CA CYS A 192 -5.95 11.26 -2.90
C CYS A 192 -4.47 11.09 -3.25
N ALA A 193 -3.63 10.97 -2.24
CA ALA A 193 -2.21 10.69 -2.40
C ALA A 193 -1.70 9.87 -1.22
N HIS A 194 -0.72 9.01 -1.49
CA HIS A 194 0.06 8.34 -0.46
C HIS A 194 1.53 8.20 -0.86
N ALA A 195 2.41 8.18 0.13
CA ALA A 195 3.85 8.24 -0.09
C ALA A 195 4.60 7.66 1.12
N ASN A 196 4.77 6.34 1.17
CA ASN A 196 5.50 5.60 2.22
C ASN A 196 5.06 5.91 3.66
N GLN A 197 3.79 6.27 3.83
CA GLN A 197 3.13 6.37 5.13
C GLN A 197 1.69 5.91 5.01
N SER A 198 1.19 5.25 6.05
CA SER A 198 -0.22 4.88 6.15
C SER A 198 -1.11 6.12 6.07
N ARG A 199 -2.16 6.07 5.26
CA ARG A 199 -3.12 7.16 5.05
C ARG A 199 -4.46 6.92 5.72
N ILE A 200 -4.87 5.66 5.86
CA ILE A 200 -6.16 5.33 6.44
C ILE A 200 -6.11 5.55 7.96
N GLY A 201 -6.83 6.55 8.41
CA GLY A 201 -7.00 6.85 9.83
C GLY A 201 -8.19 6.10 10.44
N ARG A 202 -9.21 6.85 10.89
CA ARG A 202 -10.50 6.31 11.28
C ARG A 202 -11.35 6.05 10.05
N PHE A 203 -12.06 4.94 10.05
CA PHE A 203 -12.94 4.58 8.93
C PHE A 203 -14.32 4.15 9.42
N ASN A 204 -15.33 4.37 8.60
CA ASN A 204 -16.70 4.03 8.93
C ASN A 204 -17.00 2.54 8.70
N MET A 205 -16.90 1.72 9.72
CA MET A 205 -17.14 0.28 9.67
C MET A 205 -18.58 -0.12 9.24
N LYS A 206 -19.53 0.82 9.24
CA LYS A 206 -20.91 0.59 8.80
C LYS A 206 -21.08 0.80 7.30
N ASP A 207 -20.20 1.55 6.66
CA ASP A 207 -20.24 1.82 5.22
C ASP A 207 -19.62 0.67 4.40
N LYS A 208 -20.37 -0.41 4.28
CA LYS A 208 -19.92 -1.62 3.55
C LYS A 208 -19.79 -1.41 2.04
N LYS A 209 -20.25 -0.30 1.52
CA LYS A 209 -20.11 0.05 0.10
C LYS A 209 -18.74 0.63 -0.20
N ASN A 210 -18.23 1.46 0.71
CA ASN A 210 -17.00 2.24 0.50
C ASN A 210 -15.85 1.85 1.44
N VAL A 211 -16.10 0.95 2.41
CA VAL A 211 -15.08 0.50 3.36
C VAL A 211 -15.17 -1.02 3.52
N LEU A 212 -14.05 -1.69 3.23
CA LEU A 212 -13.87 -3.13 3.44
C LEU A 212 -12.71 -3.33 4.42
N TYR A 213 -12.74 -4.40 5.20
CA TYR A 213 -11.70 -4.66 6.20
C TYR A 213 -11.69 -6.11 6.65
N SER A 214 -10.54 -6.60 7.10
CA SER A 214 -10.37 -7.93 7.66
C SER A 214 -11.15 -8.08 8.97
N LYS A 215 -11.76 -9.24 9.19
CA LYS A 215 -12.57 -9.51 10.40
C LYS A 215 -11.79 -9.33 11.71
N ASN A 216 -10.48 -9.53 11.66
CA ASN A 216 -9.58 -9.45 12.81
C ASN A 216 -8.91 -8.08 13.00
N VAL A 217 -9.21 -7.06 12.18
CA VAL A 217 -8.51 -5.77 12.18
C VAL A 217 -8.46 -5.09 13.56
N ILE A 218 -9.53 -5.14 14.34
CA ILE A 218 -9.56 -4.56 15.70
C ILE A 218 -9.20 -5.60 16.76
N SER A 219 -9.72 -6.82 16.64
CA SER A 219 -9.48 -7.86 17.65
C SER A 219 -8.01 -8.23 17.76
N PHE A 220 -7.27 -8.22 16.64
CA PHE A 220 -5.83 -8.42 16.65
C PHE A 220 -5.10 -7.29 17.41
N ALA A 221 -5.42 -6.01 17.13
CA ALA A 221 -4.84 -4.88 17.85
C ALA A 221 -5.11 -4.95 19.37
N ARG A 222 -6.32 -5.35 19.75
CA ARG A 222 -6.67 -5.57 21.16
C ARG A 222 -5.88 -6.70 21.79
N SER A 223 -5.70 -7.82 21.10
CA SER A 223 -4.93 -8.96 21.60
C SER A 223 -3.46 -8.62 21.87
N LYS A 224 -2.92 -7.63 21.15
CA LYS A 224 -1.57 -7.09 21.34
C LYS A 224 -1.50 -5.94 22.35
N GLY A 225 -2.64 -5.47 22.87
CA GLY A 225 -2.69 -4.33 23.78
C GLY A 225 -2.46 -2.96 23.12
N TRP A 226 -2.47 -2.90 21.79
CA TRP A 226 -2.23 -1.66 21.03
C TRP A 226 -3.46 -0.77 20.90
N PHE A 227 -4.64 -1.34 21.14
CA PHE A 227 -5.90 -0.61 21.13
C PHE A 227 -6.83 -1.09 22.25
N LYS A 228 -7.44 -0.13 22.99
CA LYS A 228 -8.35 -0.41 24.11
C LYS A 228 -9.69 0.34 24.01
N GLY A 229 -9.87 1.19 22.98
CA GLY A 229 -11.06 2.02 22.81
C GLY A 229 -12.26 1.27 22.24
N ARG A 230 -13.35 2.02 21.96
CA ARG A 230 -14.52 1.51 21.24
C ARG A 230 -14.19 1.32 19.76
N ASP A 231 -14.87 0.41 19.06
CA ASP A 231 -14.58 0.10 17.64
C ASP A 231 -14.61 1.33 16.73
N ASN A 232 -15.52 2.26 16.97
CA ASN A 232 -15.62 3.51 16.21
C ASN A 232 -14.52 4.54 16.50
N GLU A 233 -13.68 4.28 17.49
CA GLU A 233 -12.49 5.09 17.82
C GLU A 233 -11.22 4.50 17.20
N PHE A 234 -11.32 3.31 16.59
CA PHE A 234 -10.17 2.66 15.98
C PHE A 234 -9.60 3.52 14.86
N ASN A 235 -8.29 3.71 14.92
CA ASN A 235 -7.54 4.44 13.91
C ASN A 235 -6.41 3.54 13.43
N TRP A 236 -6.48 3.12 12.17
CA TRP A 236 -5.52 2.19 11.58
C TRP A 236 -4.09 2.73 11.66
N LYS A 237 -3.85 3.91 11.08
CA LYS A 237 -2.53 4.56 11.05
C LYS A 237 -1.93 4.67 12.45
N MET A 238 -2.65 5.21 13.41
CA MET A 238 -2.15 5.41 14.77
C MET A 238 -1.93 4.10 15.54
N THR A 239 -2.60 3.02 15.15
CA THR A 239 -2.49 1.71 15.80
C THR A 239 -1.36 0.87 15.21
N TYR A 240 -1.29 0.78 13.89
CA TYR A 240 -0.40 -0.13 13.18
C TYR A 240 0.84 0.53 12.57
N ALA A 241 0.76 1.80 12.22
CA ALA A 241 1.80 2.50 11.45
C ALA A 241 1.95 3.96 11.88
N ARG A 242 2.08 4.21 13.19
CA ARG A 242 2.17 5.57 13.72
C ARG A 242 3.37 6.33 13.11
N PRO A 243 3.14 7.46 12.44
CA PRO A 243 4.22 8.20 11.80
C PRO A 243 5.16 8.82 12.85
N ASP A 244 6.44 8.67 12.60
CA ASP A 244 7.51 9.38 13.29
C ASP A 244 7.90 10.69 12.57
N PHE A 245 8.98 11.31 13.00
CA PHE A 245 9.52 12.51 12.34
C PHE A 245 9.86 12.22 10.86
N GLY A 246 10.55 11.13 10.59
CA GLY A 246 10.95 10.74 9.23
C GLY A 246 9.75 10.53 8.31
N GLY A 247 8.76 9.78 8.79
CA GLY A 247 7.51 9.54 8.07
C GLY A 247 6.76 10.82 7.74
N ARG A 248 6.68 11.78 8.67
CA ARG A 248 6.05 13.08 8.40
C ARG A 248 6.88 13.92 7.43
N ARG A 249 8.17 14.12 7.73
CA ARG A 249 9.03 15.05 7.00
C ARG A 249 9.38 14.61 5.59
N PHE A 250 9.56 13.31 5.36
CA PHE A 250 10.02 12.78 4.06
C PHE A 250 8.93 12.06 3.27
N CYS A 251 7.84 11.68 3.92
CA CYS A 251 6.74 10.97 3.27
C CYS A 251 5.47 11.82 3.25
N ASP A 252 4.85 12.14 4.38
CA ASP A 252 3.64 12.96 4.42
C ASP A 252 3.84 14.37 3.84
N ALA A 253 5.07 14.92 3.86
CA ALA A 253 5.38 16.19 3.19
C ALA A 253 5.15 16.14 1.67
N ARG A 254 5.35 14.98 1.02
CA ARG A 254 5.05 14.78 -0.40
C ARG A 254 3.55 14.79 -0.66
N VAL A 255 2.79 14.15 0.22
CA VAL A 255 1.32 14.15 0.19
C VAL A 255 0.78 15.56 0.44
N TRP A 256 1.32 16.27 1.44
CA TRP A 256 0.97 17.66 1.71
C TRP A 256 1.23 18.56 0.50
N ALA A 257 2.39 18.43 -0.16
CA ALA A 257 2.73 19.22 -1.33
C ALA A 257 1.73 19.04 -2.48
N PHE A 258 1.27 17.79 -2.70
CA PHE A 258 0.22 17.49 -3.67
C PHE A 258 -1.10 18.17 -3.30
N PHE A 259 -1.60 17.95 -2.10
CA PHE A 259 -2.88 18.52 -1.67
C PHE A 259 -2.83 20.06 -1.62
N ASN A 260 -1.73 20.64 -1.13
CA ASN A 260 -1.60 22.10 -1.05
C ASN A 260 -1.58 22.77 -2.44
N ARG A 261 -1.24 22.02 -3.50
CA ARG A 261 -1.27 22.51 -4.88
C ARG A 261 -2.63 22.36 -5.54
N PHE A 262 -3.40 21.32 -5.22
CA PHE A 262 -4.59 20.93 -5.96
C PHE A 262 -5.89 21.00 -5.15
N ALA A 263 -5.82 21.32 -3.86
CA ALA A 263 -6.98 21.46 -2.99
C ALA A 263 -6.82 22.68 -2.06
N ASP A 264 -7.95 23.31 -1.73
CA ASP A 264 -7.95 24.50 -0.86
C ASP A 264 -7.76 24.12 0.62
N GLY A 265 -7.16 25.05 1.38
CA GLY A 265 -7.07 24.96 2.85
C GLY A 265 -5.99 24.02 3.40
N PHE A 266 -5.17 23.41 2.55
CA PHE A 266 -4.13 22.46 3.00
C PHE A 266 -2.88 23.12 3.59
N SER A 267 -2.68 24.43 3.43
CA SER A 267 -1.57 25.16 4.06
C SER A 267 -1.54 25.00 5.60
N ARG A 268 -2.68 24.82 6.25
CA ARG A 268 -2.79 24.62 7.70
C ARG A 268 -2.11 23.35 8.19
N TYR A 269 -1.91 22.35 7.33
CA TYR A 269 -1.25 21.10 7.66
C TYR A 269 0.28 21.12 7.47
N LEU A 270 0.85 22.27 7.11
CA LEU A 270 2.30 22.40 6.99
C LEU A 270 3.04 22.00 8.27
N PRO A 271 2.59 22.37 9.50
CA PRO A 271 3.27 21.95 10.73
C PRO A 271 3.34 20.42 10.89
N TRP A 272 2.33 19.69 10.42
CA TRP A 272 2.38 18.22 10.36
C TRP A 272 3.46 17.74 9.40
N ALA A 273 3.47 18.27 8.19
CA ALA A 273 4.42 17.88 7.13
C ALA A 273 5.88 18.25 7.46
N GLU A 274 6.11 19.28 8.26
CA GLU A 274 7.45 19.61 8.79
C GLU A 274 7.94 18.59 9.81
N GLY A 275 7.03 17.89 10.49
CA GLY A 275 7.33 16.86 11.47
C GLY A 275 7.84 17.37 12.83
N LEU A 276 7.99 18.68 13.00
CA LEU A 276 8.59 19.28 14.20
C LEU A 276 7.62 19.39 15.38
N ASP A 277 6.33 19.58 15.11
CA ASP A 277 5.29 19.64 16.13
C ASP A 277 4.61 18.28 16.30
N PRO A 278 4.80 17.59 17.46
CA PRO A 278 4.15 16.31 17.72
C PRO A 278 2.62 16.40 17.86
N ASN A 279 2.08 17.60 18.10
CA ASN A 279 0.66 17.87 18.28
C ASN A 279 0.00 18.47 17.02
N ALA A 280 0.75 18.64 15.92
CA ALA A 280 0.21 19.16 14.69
C ALA A 280 -0.99 18.31 14.20
N GLU A 281 -1.97 18.98 13.61
CA GLU A 281 -3.14 18.34 13.02
C GLU A 281 -2.71 17.47 11.83
N ASP A 282 -3.06 16.17 11.86
CA ASP A 282 -2.81 15.24 10.76
C ASP A 282 -3.71 15.57 9.57
N MET A 283 -3.19 15.35 8.36
CA MET A 283 -3.97 15.50 7.13
C MET A 283 -5.06 14.44 7.02
N PRO A 284 -6.24 14.81 6.49
CA PRO A 284 -7.35 13.87 6.28
C PRO A 284 -7.04 12.76 5.28
#